data_b7f7282f98ba3a59b95e01eaedeeb477
#
_entry.id   b7f7282f98ba3a59b95e01eaedeeb477
#
_cell.length_a   1.000
_cell.length_b   1.000
_cell.length_c   1.000
_cell.angle_alpha   90.00
_cell.angle_beta   90.00
_cell.angle_gamma   90.00
#
_symmetry.space_group_name_H-M   'P 1'
#
loop_
_entity.id
_entity.type
_entity.pdbx_description
1 polymer ?
#
loop_
_entity_poly.entity_id
_entity_poly.type
_entity_poly.pdbx_seq_one_letter_code
_entity_poly.pdbx_strand_id
1 'polypeptide(L)'
;MCRASHYAAVADAREKRSYNVVVSSSELLPAFRKPSAVEALFNRAFGFLVGLGIAPGYMQLLQVRGRKTGRIYSSPVNLLQFSGKPYLVAPRGTTQWVRNAETAGEIVLKRGSAHRKYRLRPIPDPEKPDLLKLYLESYKSAVQRYFPVPAGSPAPAFRDIASNYPVFELIPA
;
A
#
# COMPACT_ATOMS: atom_id res chain seq x y z
N MET A 1 -69.90 -1.97 23.49
CA MET A 1 -70.00 -2.19 22.05
C MET A 1 -68.92 -1.37 21.32
N CYS A 2 -67.94 -2.09 20.83
CA CYS A 2 -67.09 -1.95 19.69
C CYS A 2 -66.73 -0.56 19.15
N ARG A 3 -65.47 -0.19 19.37
CA ARG A 3 -64.62 0.47 18.40
C ARG A 3 -63.15 0.32 18.82
N ALA A 4 -62.59 -0.81 18.48
CA ALA A 4 -61.15 -1.05 18.50
C ALA A 4 -60.82 -1.85 17.25
N SER A 5 -60.43 -1.17 16.20
CA SER A 5 -59.76 -1.79 15.03
C SER A 5 -59.55 -0.77 13.94
N HIS A 6 -58.52 0.03 13.98
CA HIS A 6 -57.99 0.74 12.79
C HIS A 6 -56.59 1.36 12.95
N TYR A 7 -55.79 0.91 13.91
CA TYR A 7 -54.44 1.45 14.12
C TYR A 7 -53.30 0.45 13.95
N ALA A 8 -53.54 -0.68 13.27
CA ALA A 8 -52.50 -1.72 13.10
C ALA A 8 -52.01 -1.93 11.67
N ALA A 9 -52.22 -1.02 10.73
CA ALA A 9 -51.89 -1.24 9.33
C ALA A 9 -50.97 -0.19 8.64
N VAL A 10 -50.32 0.71 9.41
CA VAL A 10 -49.46 1.74 8.83
C VAL A 10 -47.99 1.66 9.26
N ALA A 11 -47.63 0.72 10.14
CA ALA A 11 -46.27 0.61 10.67
C ALA A 11 -45.34 -0.36 9.90
N ASP A 12 -45.80 -1.06 8.86
CA ASP A 12 -45.01 -2.15 8.22
C ASP A 12 -44.54 -1.82 6.77
N ALA A 13 -44.57 -0.58 6.36
CA ALA A 13 -44.16 -0.22 5.01
C ALA A 13 -42.88 0.65 4.93
N ARG A 14 -42.14 0.84 6.04
CA ARG A 14 -40.95 1.71 6.05
C ARG A 14 -39.62 1.05 6.34
N GLU A 15 -39.58 -0.27 6.53
CA GLU A 15 -38.34 -0.96 6.96
C GLU A 15 -37.85 -2.03 5.96
N LYS A 16 -38.02 -1.84 4.68
CA LYS A 16 -37.37 -2.69 3.65
C LYS A 16 -36.84 -1.89 2.47
N ARG A 17 -36.05 -0.86 2.76
CA ARG A 17 -35.03 -0.41 1.81
C ARG A 17 -33.66 -0.90 2.28
N SER A 18 -33.48 -2.20 2.21
CA SER A 18 -32.14 -2.79 2.17
C SER A 18 -31.43 -2.21 0.97
N TYR A 19 -30.48 -1.33 1.21
CA TYR A 19 -29.50 -0.92 0.22
C TYR A 19 -28.62 -2.14 -0.09
N ASN A 20 -29.06 -2.99 -1.00
CA ASN A 20 -28.17 -3.91 -1.69
C ASN A 20 -27.29 -3.08 -2.62
N VAL A 21 -26.31 -2.40 -2.06
CA VAL A 21 -25.13 -1.96 -2.81
C VAL A 21 -24.35 -3.25 -3.09
N VAL A 22 -24.69 -3.90 -4.18
CA VAL A 22 -23.81 -4.91 -4.78
C VAL A 22 -22.61 -4.15 -5.29
N VAL A 23 -21.62 -3.94 -4.43
CA VAL A 23 -20.31 -3.49 -4.84
C VAL A 23 -19.72 -4.64 -5.62
N SER A 24 -19.72 -4.52 -6.94
CA SER A 24 -19.08 -5.47 -7.84
C SER A 24 -17.62 -5.60 -7.41
N SER A 25 -17.22 -6.80 -7.02
CA SER A 25 -15.86 -7.14 -6.58
C SER A 25 -14.77 -6.83 -7.62
N SER A 26 -15.16 -6.43 -8.83
CA SER A 26 -14.25 -6.07 -9.92
C SER A 26 -13.74 -4.62 -9.86
N GLU A 27 -14.33 -3.73 -9.03
CA GLU A 27 -13.89 -2.33 -8.91
C GLU A 27 -12.86 -2.08 -7.80
N LEU A 28 -12.59 -3.07 -6.95
CA LEU A 28 -11.69 -2.93 -5.79
C LEU A 28 -10.23 -3.25 -6.08
N LEU A 29 -9.88 -3.63 -7.31
CA LEU A 29 -8.49 -3.87 -7.66
C LEU A 29 -7.85 -2.54 -8.08
N PRO A 30 -6.79 -2.07 -7.43
CA PRO A 30 -5.99 -0.98 -7.95
C PRO A 30 -5.37 -1.45 -9.27
N ALA A 31 -6.02 -1.10 -10.39
CA ALA A 31 -5.49 -1.37 -11.71
C ALA A 31 -4.11 -0.74 -11.81
N PHE A 32 -3.09 -1.56 -12.10
CA PHE A 32 -1.75 -1.09 -12.38
C PHE A 32 -1.80 -0.08 -13.53
N ARG A 33 -1.79 1.21 -13.21
CA ARG A 33 -1.60 2.27 -14.20
C ARG A 33 -0.11 2.38 -14.48
N LYS A 34 0.28 2.11 -15.72
CA LYS A 34 1.63 2.44 -16.19
C LYS A 34 1.84 3.94 -15.98
N PRO A 35 2.94 4.35 -15.33
CA PRO A 35 3.24 5.77 -15.21
C PRO A 35 3.33 6.40 -16.61
N SER A 36 2.80 7.60 -16.78
CA SER A 36 3.01 8.38 -17.99
C SER A 36 4.51 8.67 -18.18
N ALA A 37 4.95 9.00 -19.40
CA ALA A 37 6.35 9.33 -19.64
C ALA A 37 6.85 10.49 -18.76
N VAL A 38 5.96 11.44 -18.45
CA VAL A 38 6.23 12.56 -17.53
C VAL A 38 6.39 12.08 -16.09
N GLU A 39 5.53 11.17 -15.61
CA GLU A 39 5.68 10.57 -14.27
C GLU A 39 6.95 9.71 -14.16
N ALA A 40 7.33 9.03 -15.23
CA ALA A 40 8.58 8.25 -15.27
C ALA A 40 9.81 9.16 -15.19
N LEU A 41 9.79 10.30 -15.90
CA LEU A 41 10.86 11.30 -15.85
C LEU A 41 10.94 11.99 -14.50
N PHE A 42 9.78 12.37 -13.93
CA PHE A 42 9.69 12.97 -12.60
C PHE A 42 10.18 12.01 -11.51
N ASN A 43 9.78 10.74 -11.57
CA ASN A 43 10.24 9.71 -10.64
C ASN A 43 11.77 9.49 -10.76
N ARG A 44 12.34 9.62 -11.94
CA ARG A 44 13.78 9.49 -12.16
C ARG A 44 14.56 10.68 -11.57
N ALA A 45 14.09 11.91 -11.82
CA ALA A 45 14.68 13.12 -11.25
C ALA A 45 14.53 13.14 -9.72
N PHE A 46 13.35 12.77 -9.20
CA PHE A 46 13.10 12.68 -7.78
C PHE A 46 13.93 11.57 -7.12
N GLY A 47 14.07 10.40 -7.78
CA GLY A 47 14.96 9.33 -7.33
C GLY A 47 16.42 9.77 -7.22
N PHE A 48 16.88 10.67 -8.10
CA PHE A 48 18.20 11.27 -8.00
C PHE A 48 18.36 12.14 -6.75
N LEU A 49 17.38 12.99 -6.43
CA LEU A 49 17.38 13.83 -5.23
C LEU A 49 17.37 12.97 -3.94
N VAL A 50 16.56 11.91 -3.90
CA VAL A 50 16.57 10.92 -2.80
C VAL A 50 17.93 10.25 -2.68
N GLY A 51 18.54 9.89 -3.81
CA GLY A 51 19.88 9.30 -3.87
C GLY A 51 20.98 10.23 -3.35
N LEU A 52 20.82 11.54 -3.47
CA LEU A 52 21.73 12.56 -2.91
C LEU A 52 21.48 12.86 -1.43
N GLY A 53 20.40 12.29 -0.83
CA GLY A 53 20.05 12.52 0.58
C GLY A 53 19.30 13.82 0.86
N ILE A 54 18.86 14.55 -0.18
CA ILE A 54 18.14 15.83 -0.06
C ILE A 54 16.67 15.63 0.33
N ALA A 55 16.13 14.42 0.18
CA ALA A 55 14.76 14.07 0.51
C ALA A 55 14.57 13.79 2.02
N PRO A 56 13.31 13.82 2.55
CA PRO A 56 12.99 13.47 3.93
C PRO A 56 13.58 12.12 4.36
N GLY A 57 13.93 11.98 5.66
CA GLY A 57 14.69 10.85 6.20
C GLY A 57 14.09 9.46 5.96
N TYR A 58 12.76 9.39 5.82
CA TYR A 58 12.05 8.16 5.53
C TYR A 58 12.10 7.74 4.05
N MET A 59 12.48 8.64 3.14
CA MET A 59 12.60 8.33 1.72
C MET A 59 13.97 7.74 1.42
N GLN A 60 13.95 6.58 0.75
CA GLN A 60 15.15 5.84 0.36
C GLN A 60 15.07 5.52 -1.14
N LEU A 61 16.23 5.38 -1.77
CA LEU A 61 16.33 4.86 -3.12
C LEU A 61 16.56 3.35 -3.05
N LEU A 62 15.51 2.57 -3.31
CA LEU A 62 15.60 1.13 -3.44
C LEU A 62 16.32 0.79 -4.74
N GLN A 63 17.32 -0.07 -4.66
CA GLN A 63 18.02 -0.66 -5.79
C GLN A 63 17.83 -2.18 -5.77
N VAL A 64 17.43 -2.74 -6.91
CA VAL A 64 17.17 -4.17 -7.05
C VAL A 64 17.63 -4.67 -8.42
N ARG A 65 18.15 -5.90 -8.46
CA ARG A 65 18.52 -6.58 -9.70
C ARG A 65 17.28 -6.96 -10.50
N GLY A 66 17.24 -6.60 -11.76
CA GLY A 66 16.15 -6.97 -12.66
C GLY A 66 16.17 -8.44 -13.01
N ARG A 67 15.06 -9.14 -12.77
CA ARG A 67 14.89 -10.59 -12.98
C ARG A 67 15.12 -11.07 -14.43
N LYS A 68 14.88 -10.18 -15.42
CA LYS A 68 15.05 -10.51 -16.84
C LYS A 68 16.39 -10.05 -17.43
N THR A 69 16.91 -8.92 -16.96
CA THR A 69 18.06 -8.26 -17.60
C THR A 69 19.33 -8.29 -16.76
N GLY A 70 19.23 -8.65 -15.47
CA GLY A 70 20.33 -8.57 -14.52
C GLY A 70 20.76 -7.13 -14.15
N ARG A 71 20.24 -6.10 -14.83
CA ARG A 71 20.56 -4.68 -14.57
C ARG A 71 19.99 -4.24 -13.23
N ILE A 72 20.62 -3.26 -12.60
CA ILE A 72 20.10 -2.66 -11.38
C ILE A 72 19.06 -1.61 -11.75
N TYR A 73 17.88 -1.75 -11.15
CA TYR A 73 16.80 -0.78 -11.23
C TYR A 73 16.66 -0.04 -9.92
N SER A 74 16.37 1.25 -9.99
CA SER A 74 16.18 2.10 -8.82
C SER A 74 14.75 2.63 -8.77
N SER A 75 14.19 2.68 -7.55
CA SER A 75 12.86 3.23 -7.29
C SER A 75 12.85 3.96 -5.96
N PRO A 76 12.25 5.16 -5.86
CA PRO A 76 12.05 5.82 -4.58
C PRO A 76 10.98 5.06 -3.79
N VAL A 77 11.25 4.84 -2.51
CA VAL A 77 10.35 4.13 -1.58
C VAL A 77 10.32 4.85 -0.22
N ASN A 78 9.22 4.70 0.50
CA ASN A 78 9.10 5.15 1.88
C ASN A 78 9.44 3.98 2.80
N LEU A 79 10.41 4.19 3.68
CA LEU A 79 10.82 3.20 4.69
C LEU A 79 9.95 3.38 5.94
N LEU A 80 9.13 2.40 6.25
CA LEU A 80 8.32 2.35 7.46
C LEU A 80 9.13 1.76 8.60
N GLN A 81 9.07 2.38 9.77
CA GLN A 81 9.59 1.80 11.03
C GLN A 81 8.41 1.36 11.89
N PHE A 82 8.40 0.11 12.31
CA PHE A 82 7.38 -0.44 13.21
C PHE A 82 8.02 -1.42 14.19
N SER A 83 7.81 -1.21 15.49
CA SER A 83 8.38 -2.04 16.56
C SER A 83 9.91 -2.26 16.43
N GLY A 84 10.64 -1.21 16.05
CA GLY A 84 12.09 -1.24 15.89
C GLY A 84 12.58 -1.95 14.62
N LYS A 85 11.68 -2.37 13.75
CA LYS A 85 12.01 -3.05 12.48
C LYS A 85 11.65 -2.21 11.27
N PRO A 86 12.48 -2.24 10.22
CA PRO A 86 12.19 -1.56 8.97
C PRO A 86 11.32 -2.41 8.02
N TYR A 87 10.34 -1.76 7.38
CA TYR A 87 9.44 -2.38 6.41
C TYR A 87 9.35 -1.57 5.12
N LEU A 88 9.09 -2.27 4.02
CA LEU A 88 8.68 -1.68 2.74
C LEU A 88 7.25 -2.10 2.43
N VAL A 89 6.42 -1.12 2.10
CA VAL A 89 5.06 -1.32 1.60
C VAL A 89 5.01 -0.90 0.14
N ALA A 90 4.35 -1.71 -0.70
CA ALA A 90 4.11 -1.39 -2.09
C ALA A 90 2.66 -0.86 -2.28
N PRO A 91 2.41 0.46 -2.12
CA PRO A 91 1.05 1.01 -2.15
C PRO A 91 0.40 0.93 -3.53
N ARG A 92 1.17 0.67 -4.58
CA ARG A 92 0.69 0.50 -5.97
C ARG A 92 0.57 -0.98 -6.35
N GLY A 93 0.55 -1.90 -5.38
CA GLY A 93 0.50 -3.33 -5.59
C GLY A 93 1.79 -3.92 -6.18
N THR A 94 1.67 -5.04 -6.87
CA THR A 94 2.80 -5.81 -7.43
C THR A 94 3.41 -5.12 -8.65
N THR A 95 4.23 -4.10 -8.40
CA THR A 95 4.98 -3.34 -9.41
C THR A 95 6.23 -4.09 -9.89
N GLN A 96 6.99 -3.48 -10.83
CA GLN A 96 8.21 -4.11 -11.35
C GLN A 96 9.29 -4.29 -10.28
N TRP A 97 9.45 -3.33 -9.36
CA TRP A 97 10.42 -3.47 -8.29
C TRP A 97 10.04 -4.61 -7.32
N VAL A 98 8.75 -4.78 -7.01
CA VAL A 98 8.25 -5.89 -6.17
C VAL A 98 8.63 -7.23 -6.80
N ARG A 99 8.25 -7.45 -8.06
CA ARG A 99 8.56 -8.70 -8.78
C ARG A 99 10.07 -8.97 -8.88
N ASN A 100 10.87 -7.93 -9.03
CA ASN A 100 12.32 -8.07 -9.07
C ASN A 100 12.87 -8.41 -7.68
N ALA A 101 12.34 -7.78 -6.63
CA ALA A 101 12.73 -7.99 -5.25
C ALA A 101 12.39 -9.40 -4.76
N GLU A 102 11.19 -9.89 -5.07
CA GLU A 102 10.77 -11.27 -4.78
C GLU A 102 11.70 -12.29 -5.43
N THR A 103 12.09 -12.05 -6.70
CA THR A 103 13.00 -12.96 -7.41
C THR A 103 14.42 -12.89 -6.87
N ALA A 104 14.91 -11.69 -6.52
CA ALA A 104 16.27 -11.50 -6.03
C ALA A 104 16.44 -11.90 -4.56
N GLY A 105 15.38 -11.86 -3.75
CA GLY A 105 15.41 -12.12 -2.32
C GLY A 105 16.11 -11.02 -1.50
N GLU A 106 16.77 -10.08 -2.18
CA GLU A 106 17.58 -9.04 -1.57
C GLU A 106 17.46 -7.69 -2.31
N ILE A 107 17.69 -6.60 -1.58
CA ILE A 107 17.72 -5.25 -2.10
C ILE A 107 18.85 -4.44 -1.45
N VAL A 108 19.15 -3.29 -2.06
CA VAL A 108 19.97 -2.26 -1.43
C VAL A 108 19.12 -1.00 -1.24
N LEU A 109 19.12 -0.42 -0.06
CA LEU A 109 18.60 0.92 0.19
C LEU A 109 19.75 1.91 0.20
N LYS A 110 19.62 2.95 -0.64
CA LYS A 110 20.60 4.04 -0.75
C LYS A 110 20.00 5.33 -0.23
N ARG A 111 20.81 6.07 0.56
CA ARG A 111 20.53 7.44 0.94
C ARG A 111 21.83 8.23 1.07
N GLY A 112 22.04 9.22 0.22
CA GLY A 112 23.32 9.90 0.09
C GLY A 112 24.42 8.90 -0.26
N SER A 113 25.50 8.89 0.53
CA SER A 113 26.60 7.93 0.41
C SER A 113 26.34 6.58 1.07
N ALA A 114 25.35 6.49 1.94
CA ALA A 114 25.04 5.27 2.67
C ALA A 114 24.31 4.26 1.77
N HIS A 115 24.85 3.03 1.72
CA HIS A 115 24.25 1.88 1.06
C HIS A 115 24.08 0.78 2.08
N ARG A 116 22.86 0.26 2.24
CA ARG A 116 22.56 -0.83 3.16
C ARG A 116 21.87 -1.96 2.42
N LYS A 117 22.41 -3.16 2.52
CA LYS A 117 21.86 -4.37 1.93
C LYS A 117 20.89 -5.04 2.90
N TYR A 118 19.79 -5.56 2.36
CA TYR A 118 18.76 -6.24 3.14
C TYR A 118 18.27 -7.48 2.40
N ARG A 119 18.00 -8.53 3.15
CA ARG A 119 17.16 -9.64 2.72
C ARG A 119 15.70 -9.29 2.98
N LEU A 120 14.82 -9.82 2.15
CA LEU A 120 13.39 -9.54 2.23
C LEU A 120 12.65 -10.72 2.87
N ARG A 121 11.84 -10.44 3.88
CA ARG A 121 10.88 -11.38 4.43
C ARG A 121 9.47 -10.90 4.07
N PRO A 122 8.75 -11.60 3.17
CA PRO A 122 7.36 -11.25 2.87
C PRO A 122 6.51 -11.36 4.13
N ILE A 123 5.58 -10.42 4.31
CA ILE A 123 4.62 -10.42 5.40
C ILE A 123 3.33 -11.09 4.91
N PRO A 124 2.82 -12.11 5.62
CA PRO A 124 1.52 -12.74 5.32
C PRO A 124 0.36 -11.75 5.46
N ASP A 125 -0.70 -11.94 4.66
CA ASP A 125 -1.84 -11.01 4.64
C ASP A 125 -2.49 -10.76 6.02
N PRO A 126 -2.66 -11.75 6.90
CA PRO A 126 -3.21 -11.52 8.24
C PRO A 126 -2.37 -10.60 9.14
N GLU A 127 -1.06 -10.49 8.89
CA GLU A 127 -0.14 -9.66 9.67
C GLU A 127 -0.01 -8.22 9.12
N LYS A 128 -0.57 -7.92 7.93
CA LYS A 128 -0.41 -6.63 7.25
C LYS A 128 -1.28 -5.47 7.79
N PRO A 129 -2.50 -5.68 8.36
CA PRO A 129 -3.42 -4.58 8.64
C PRO A 129 -2.83 -3.43 9.45
N ASP A 130 -2.10 -3.72 10.52
CA ASP A 130 -1.48 -2.68 11.35
C ASP A 130 -0.35 -1.94 10.61
N LEU A 131 0.43 -2.66 9.81
CA LEU A 131 1.49 -2.08 8.98
C LEU A 131 0.92 -1.16 7.90
N LEU A 132 -0.17 -1.58 7.23
CA LEU A 132 -0.85 -0.80 6.20
C LEU A 132 -1.48 0.46 6.78
N LYS A 133 -2.15 0.34 7.95
CA LYS A 133 -2.71 1.46 8.69
C LYS A 133 -1.63 2.48 9.01
N LEU A 134 -0.56 2.05 9.69
CA LEU A 134 0.54 2.93 10.08
C LEU A 134 1.22 3.57 8.87
N TYR A 135 1.44 2.80 7.79
CA TYR A 135 2.02 3.30 6.55
C TYR A 135 1.16 4.40 5.92
N LEU A 136 -0.16 4.17 5.83
CA LEU A 136 -1.09 5.15 5.29
C LEU A 136 -1.13 6.43 6.15
N GLU A 137 -1.14 6.30 7.46
CA GLU A 137 -1.13 7.45 8.38
C GLU A 137 0.17 8.24 8.29
N SER A 138 1.31 7.55 8.26
CA SER A 138 2.63 8.18 8.20
C SER A 138 2.89 8.93 6.90
N TYR A 139 2.31 8.48 5.78
CA TYR A 139 2.59 9.01 4.45
C TYR A 139 1.33 9.44 3.68
N LYS A 140 0.27 9.81 4.41
CA LYS A 140 -1.07 10.13 3.89
C LYS A 140 -1.04 11.00 2.63
N SER A 141 -0.32 12.10 2.64
CA SER A 141 -0.26 13.06 1.52
C SER A 141 0.27 12.43 0.21
N ALA A 142 1.16 11.44 0.33
CA ALA A 142 1.79 10.80 -0.82
C ALA A 142 1.02 9.56 -1.30
N VAL A 143 0.36 8.82 -0.38
CA VAL A 143 -0.10 7.47 -0.68
C VAL A 143 -1.62 7.26 -0.57
N GLN A 144 -2.40 8.18 0.02
CA GLN A 144 -3.86 8.03 0.20
C GLN A 144 -4.58 7.66 -1.10
N ARG A 145 -4.18 8.21 -2.23
CA ARG A 145 -4.77 7.93 -3.55
C ARG A 145 -4.67 6.47 -4.01
N TYR A 146 -3.85 5.67 -3.34
CA TYR A 146 -3.68 4.25 -3.67
C TYR A 146 -4.45 3.33 -2.73
N PHE A 147 -5.07 3.87 -1.69
CA PHE A 147 -5.85 3.10 -0.72
C PHE A 147 -7.33 3.46 -0.81
N PRO A 148 -8.23 2.48 -0.93
CA PRO A 148 -9.67 2.71 -0.87
C PRO A 148 -10.15 3.07 0.55
N VAL A 149 -9.33 2.71 1.56
CA VAL A 149 -9.60 2.99 2.98
C VAL A 149 -8.98 4.34 3.35
N PRO A 150 -9.72 5.27 3.99
CA PRO A 150 -9.19 6.56 4.40
C PRO A 150 -8.19 6.42 5.57
N ALA A 151 -7.20 7.32 5.63
CA ALA A 151 -6.31 7.42 6.78
C ALA A 151 -7.11 7.73 8.05
N GLY A 152 -6.74 7.07 9.16
CA GLY A 152 -7.48 7.12 10.43
C GLY A 152 -8.45 5.95 10.62
N SER A 153 -8.71 5.13 9.58
CA SER A 153 -9.52 3.93 9.72
C SER A 153 -8.86 2.90 10.66
N PRO A 154 -9.64 2.10 11.39
CA PRO A 154 -9.10 1.06 12.27
C PRO A 154 -8.42 -0.06 11.47
N ALA A 155 -7.43 -0.74 12.05
CA ALA A 155 -6.67 -1.79 11.39
C ALA A 155 -7.53 -2.89 10.73
N PRO A 156 -8.66 -3.35 11.32
CA PRO A 156 -9.52 -4.35 10.67
C PRO A 156 -10.03 -3.94 9.28
N ALA A 157 -10.20 -2.64 9.00
CA ALA A 157 -10.63 -2.15 7.69
C ALA A 157 -9.63 -2.45 6.56
N PHE A 158 -8.40 -2.80 6.90
CA PHE A 158 -7.36 -3.14 5.93
C PHE A 158 -7.29 -4.64 5.59
N ARG A 159 -8.06 -5.50 6.29
CA ARG A 159 -7.99 -6.97 6.10
C ARG A 159 -8.36 -7.40 4.69
N ASP A 160 -9.46 -6.89 4.18
CA ASP A 160 -10.01 -7.30 2.87
C ASP A 160 -9.16 -6.83 1.69
N ILE A 161 -8.32 -5.84 1.92
CA ILE A 161 -7.44 -5.27 0.89
C ILE A 161 -5.97 -5.69 1.07
N ALA A 162 -5.62 -6.40 2.15
CA ALA A 162 -4.23 -6.71 2.50
C ALA A 162 -3.47 -7.45 1.40
N SER A 163 -4.12 -8.36 0.67
CA SER A 163 -3.54 -9.11 -0.44
C SER A 163 -3.09 -8.25 -1.62
N ASN A 164 -3.68 -7.06 -1.78
CA ASN A 164 -3.35 -6.13 -2.85
C ASN A 164 -2.04 -5.36 -2.60
N TYR A 165 -1.54 -5.36 -1.37
CA TYR A 165 -0.39 -4.59 -0.95
C TYR A 165 0.75 -5.49 -0.47
N PRO A 166 1.75 -5.78 -1.31
CA PRO A 166 2.96 -6.47 -0.87
C PRO A 166 3.67 -5.67 0.23
N VAL A 167 4.02 -6.37 1.31
CA VAL A 167 4.77 -5.81 2.44
C VAL A 167 5.96 -6.72 2.73
N PHE A 168 7.12 -6.12 2.97
CA PHE A 168 8.36 -6.85 3.29
C PHE A 168 9.00 -6.29 4.54
N GLU A 169 9.35 -7.15 5.50
CA GLU A 169 10.31 -6.82 6.54
C GLU A 169 11.72 -6.85 5.96
N LEU A 170 12.54 -5.90 6.34
CA LEU A 170 13.92 -5.79 5.90
C LEU A 170 14.85 -6.34 6.97
N ILE A 171 15.53 -7.41 6.65
CA ILE A 171 16.51 -8.06 7.54
C ILE A 171 17.90 -7.66 7.06
N PRO A 172 18.74 -7.00 7.88
CA PRO A 172 20.13 -6.69 7.51
C PRO A 172 20.87 -7.93 6.98
N ALA A 173 21.59 -7.76 5.86
CA ALA A 173 22.33 -8.84 5.20
C ALA A 173 23.82 -8.72 5.47
#